data_d80679bde77ebc03e7eb9035fa60466b
#
_entry.id   d80679bde77ebc03e7eb9035fa60466b
#
_cell.length_a   1.000
_cell.length_b   1.000
_cell.length_c   1.000
_cell.angle_alpha   90.00
_cell.angle_beta   90.00
_cell.angle_gamma   90.00
#
_symmetry.space_group_name_H-M   'P 1'
#
loop_
_entity.id
_entity.type
_entity.pdbx_description
1 polymer ?
#
loop_
_entity_poly.entity_id
_entity_poly.type
_entity_poly.pdbx_seq_one_letter_code
_entity_poly.pdbx_strand_id
1 'polypeptide(L)'
;MSEAKNLLVERTYRATVQELWDLWTTKDGFESWWGPEGFRVEVHEMDARVGGTLRYDMIADAPEMIAAMEKMGQPLSHKTRGTFSQLEPQRRLTLTHVIDFLPGVEPYESTMVMELFPSGANVRMVVQLSPMHNPEMSRMQLEGFTSQLGKLEKRFGAAVSAST
;
A
#
# COMPACT_ATOMS: atom_id res chain seq x y z
N MET A 1 -17.99 -15.08 18.77
CA MET A 1 -16.73 -15.10 18.08
C MET A 1 -16.50 -13.81 17.34
N SER A 2 -15.43 -13.18 17.61
CA SER A 2 -15.23 -11.89 16.99
C SER A 2 -14.45 -12.07 15.72
N GLU A 3 -14.97 -11.53 14.67
CA GLU A 3 -14.21 -11.46 13.43
C GLU A 3 -13.29 -10.27 13.49
N ALA A 4 -12.11 -10.44 12.95
CA ALA A 4 -11.18 -9.33 12.85
C ALA A 4 -11.78 -8.27 11.93
N LYS A 5 -11.76 -7.04 12.36
CA LYS A 5 -12.31 -5.93 11.58
C LYS A 5 -11.27 -5.36 10.64
N ASN A 6 -11.72 -4.81 9.53
CA ASN A 6 -10.84 -4.08 8.64
C ASN A 6 -10.26 -2.87 9.38
N LEU A 7 -9.01 -2.58 9.08
CA LEU A 7 -8.34 -1.41 9.60
C LEU A 7 -8.58 -0.25 8.64
N LEU A 8 -8.86 0.92 9.17
CA LEU A 8 -9.14 2.09 8.37
C LEU A 8 -8.05 3.12 8.57
N VAL A 9 -7.49 3.60 7.46
CA VAL A 9 -6.48 4.66 7.49
C VAL A 9 -6.96 5.75 6.55
N GLU A 10 -6.97 7.00 7.01
CA GLU A 10 -7.31 8.09 6.11
C GLU A 10 -6.34 9.24 6.26
N ARG A 11 -6.09 9.90 5.16
CA ARG A 11 -5.21 11.07 5.09
C ARG A 11 -5.79 12.04 4.08
N THR A 12 -5.60 13.32 4.33
CA THR A 12 -6.00 14.36 3.39
C THR A 12 -4.74 15.01 2.83
N TYR A 13 -4.67 15.14 1.52
CA TYR A 13 -3.49 15.72 0.87
C TYR A 13 -3.91 16.91 0.03
N ARG A 14 -3.00 17.86 -0.11
CA ARG A 14 -3.18 18.97 -1.04
C ARG A 14 -2.75 18.47 -2.41
N ALA A 15 -3.67 17.80 -3.09
CA ALA A 15 -3.40 17.14 -4.36
C ALA A 15 -4.69 17.03 -5.14
N THR A 16 -4.59 16.65 -6.41
CA THR A 16 -5.77 16.38 -7.23
C THR A 16 -6.09 14.89 -7.16
N VAL A 17 -7.33 14.54 -7.50
CA VAL A 17 -7.70 13.12 -7.57
C VAL A 17 -6.85 12.40 -8.62
N GLN A 18 -6.50 13.07 -9.70
CA GLN A 18 -5.66 12.46 -10.73
C GLN A 18 -4.27 12.14 -10.21
N GLU A 19 -3.68 13.07 -9.44
CA GLU A 19 -2.35 12.81 -8.87
C GLU A 19 -2.35 11.61 -7.95
N LEU A 20 -3.36 11.51 -7.08
CA LEU A 20 -3.45 10.38 -6.16
C LEU A 20 -3.81 9.09 -6.89
N TRP A 21 -4.68 9.17 -7.90
CA TRP A 21 -5.05 8.01 -8.70
C TRP A 21 -3.84 7.41 -9.41
N ASP A 22 -2.99 8.28 -9.97
CA ASP A 22 -1.80 7.84 -10.69
C ASP A 22 -0.81 7.12 -9.77
N LEU A 23 -0.77 7.46 -8.49
CA LEU A 23 0.11 6.78 -7.53
C LEU A 23 -0.26 5.31 -7.36
N TRP A 24 -1.49 4.95 -7.61
CA TRP A 24 -1.97 3.58 -7.43
C TRP A 24 -2.04 2.81 -8.75
N THR A 25 -2.09 3.50 -9.88
CA THR A 25 -2.46 2.86 -11.14
C THR A 25 -1.43 2.98 -12.25
N THR A 26 -0.31 3.66 -12.01
CA THR A 26 0.77 3.71 -13.00
C THR A 26 2.04 3.15 -12.40
N LYS A 27 2.90 2.61 -13.27
CA LYS A 27 4.18 2.06 -12.83
C LYS A 27 5.01 3.10 -12.09
N ASP A 28 5.24 4.26 -12.70
CA ASP A 28 6.06 5.30 -12.09
C ASP A 28 5.44 5.84 -10.82
N GLY A 29 4.13 6.04 -10.82
CA GLY A 29 3.44 6.52 -9.64
C GLY A 29 3.56 5.53 -8.48
N PHE A 30 3.31 4.25 -8.76
CA PHE A 30 3.36 3.21 -7.74
C PHE A 30 4.78 3.07 -7.17
N GLU A 31 5.79 3.06 -8.04
CA GLU A 31 7.18 2.95 -7.61
C GLU A 31 7.63 4.14 -6.79
N SER A 32 6.99 5.29 -6.94
CA SER A 32 7.42 6.50 -6.27
C SER A 32 7.11 6.52 -4.77
N TRP A 33 6.22 5.67 -4.28
CA TRP A 33 5.83 5.74 -2.88
C TRP A 33 5.54 4.38 -2.22
N TRP A 34 5.36 3.32 -2.98
CA TRP A 34 4.98 2.03 -2.40
C TRP A 34 6.13 1.43 -1.61
N GLY A 35 5.80 0.75 -0.51
CA GLY A 35 6.77 0.17 0.40
C GLY A 35 7.05 1.07 1.58
N PRO A 36 7.24 0.49 2.77
CA PRO A 36 7.54 1.29 3.96
C PRO A 36 8.93 1.92 3.86
N GLU A 37 9.23 2.83 4.77
CA GLU A 37 10.54 3.47 4.81
C GLU A 37 11.64 2.41 4.86
N GLY A 38 12.66 2.59 4.05
CA GLY A 38 13.75 1.64 3.95
C GLY A 38 13.59 0.65 2.84
N PHE A 39 12.45 0.69 2.13
CA PHE A 39 12.18 -0.20 0.99
C PHE A 39 11.80 0.60 -0.24
N ARG A 40 12.02 0.00 -1.40
CA ARG A 40 11.54 0.51 -2.67
C ARG A 40 10.89 -0.62 -3.45
N VAL A 41 10.24 -0.28 -4.54
CA VAL A 41 9.49 -1.24 -5.34
C VAL A 41 9.92 -1.13 -6.80
N GLU A 42 10.05 -2.28 -7.47
CA GLU A 42 10.22 -2.33 -8.92
C GLU A 42 9.02 -3.04 -9.49
N VAL A 43 8.25 -2.35 -10.31
CA VAL A 43 7.04 -2.90 -10.91
C VAL A 43 7.39 -3.61 -12.20
N HIS A 44 6.98 -4.86 -12.31
CA HIS A 44 7.21 -5.67 -13.51
C HIS A 44 5.97 -5.75 -14.39
N GLU A 45 4.79 -5.65 -13.78
CA GLU A 45 3.53 -5.66 -14.52
C GLU A 45 2.52 -4.79 -13.80
N MET A 46 1.88 -3.90 -14.52
CA MET A 46 0.85 -3.02 -13.97
C MET A 46 -0.26 -2.90 -15.02
N ASP A 47 -1.32 -3.67 -14.84
CA ASP A 47 -2.46 -3.66 -15.74
C ASP A 47 -3.64 -3.12 -14.93
N ALA A 48 -3.80 -1.81 -14.93
CA ALA A 48 -4.76 -1.12 -14.07
C ALA A 48 -6.16 -1.15 -14.69
N ARG A 49 -6.77 -2.32 -14.67
CA ARG A 49 -8.15 -2.53 -15.09
C ARG A 49 -8.72 -3.65 -14.23
N VAL A 50 -10.03 -3.77 -14.21
CA VAL A 50 -10.67 -4.83 -13.43
C VAL A 50 -10.18 -6.19 -13.90
N GLY A 51 -9.66 -6.98 -12.98
CA GLY A 51 -9.06 -8.27 -13.30
C GLY A 51 -7.61 -8.19 -13.75
N GLY A 52 -7.04 -6.98 -13.84
CA GLY A 52 -5.66 -6.81 -14.27
C GLY A 52 -4.68 -7.18 -13.18
N THR A 53 -3.47 -7.55 -13.58
CA THR A 53 -2.43 -8.04 -12.67
C THR A 53 -1.45 -6.94 -12.31
N LEU A 54 -1.05 -6.94 -11.03
CA LEU A 54 0.04 -6.11 -10.53
C LEU A 54 1.11 -7.06 -10.00
N ARG A 55 2.34 -6.94 -10.53
CA ARG A 55 3.48 -7.70 -10.02
C ARG A 55 4.64 -6.76 -9.77
N TYR A 56 5.26 -6.90 -8.61
CA TYR A 56 6.39 -6.06 -8.26
C TYR A 56 7.30 -6.77 -7.26
N ASP A 57 8.54 -6.28 -7.18
CA ASP A 57 9.47 -6.71 -6.15
C ASP A 57 9.55 -5.64 -5.08
N MET A 58 9.51 -6.05 -3.84
CA MET A 58 9.74 -5.18 -2.68
C MET A 58 11.19 -5.36 -2.28
N ILE A 59 11.98 -4.30 -2.30
CA ILE A 59 13.44 -4.38 -2.17
C ILE A 59 13.92 -3.52 -1.03
N ALA A 60 14.73 -4.11 -0.13
CA ALA A 60 15.36 -3.35 0.95
C ALA A 60 16.33 -2.36 0.32
N ASP A 61 16.23 -1.09 0.67
CA ASP A 61 16.93 -0.01 -0.03
C ASP A 61 17.82 0.83 0.89
N ALA A 62 17.43 1.01 2.15
CA ALA A 62 18.23 1.80 3.08
C ALA A 62 19.32 0.93 3.71
N PRO A 63 20.55 1.47 3.90
CA PRO A 63 21.65 0.67 4.46
C PRO A 63 21.30 -0.03 5.77
N GLU A 64 20.59 0.63 6.68
CA GLU A 64 20.20 0.03 7.95
C GLU A 64 19.24 -1.14 7.73
N MET A 65 18.34 -1.02 6.76
CA MET A 65 17.37 -2.07 6.47
C MET A 65 18.06 -3.26 5.81
N ILE A 66 18.99 -2.99 4.89
CA ILE A 66 19.77 -4.04 4.25
C ILE A 66 20.55 -4.82 5.30
N ALA A 67 21.22 -4.13 6.21
CA ALA A 67 21.98 -4.77 7.27
C ALA A 67 21.09 -5.59 8.19
N ALA A 68 19.92 -5.06 8.55
CA ALA A 68 18.99 -5.77 9.42
C ALA A 68 18.45 -7.04 8.76
N MET A 69 18.12 -6.98 7.47
CA MET A 69 17.61 -8.15 6.75
C MET A 69 18.70 -9.20 6.63
N GLU A 70 19.94 -8.80 6.32
CA GLU A 70 21.04 -9.73 6.23
C GLU A 70 21.31 -10.41 7.56
N LYS A 71 21.27 -9.63 8.64
CA LYS A 71 21.50 -10.16 9.98
C LYS A 71 20.45 -11.20 10.37
N MET A 72 19.21 -11.01 9.90
CA MET A 72 18.13 -11.95 10.17
C MET A 72 18.06 -13.10 9.18
N GLY A 73 18.96 -13.12 8.19
CA GLY A 73 18.95 -14.15 7.17
C GLY A 73 17.77 -14.03 6.21
N GLN A 74 17.18 -12.83 6.09
CA GLN A 74 16.05 -12.62 5.22
C GLN A 74 16.51 -12.13 3.85
N PRO A 75 15.79 -12.48 2.78
CA PRO A 75 16.17 -11.98 1.45
C PRO A 75 15.93 -10.48 1.39
N LEU A 76 16.78 -9.78 0.60
CA LEU A 76 16.69 -8.33 0.44
C LEU A 76 15.55 -7.95 -0.48
N SER A 77 15.01 -8.88 -1.22
CA SER A 77 13.95 -8.63 -2.19
C SER A 77 12.98 -9.79 -2.16
N HIS A 78 11.70 -9.50 -2.32
CA HIS A 78 10.70 -10.56 -2.49
C HIS A 78 9.65 -10.12 -3.50
N LYS A 79 9.12 -11.11 -4.22
CA LYS A 79 8.13 -10.88 -5.26
C LYS A 79 6.75 -10.78 -4.63
N THR A 80 5.96 -9.84 -5.15
CA THR A 80 4.60 -9.64 -4.69
C THR A 80 3.70 -9.52 -5.90
N ARG A 81 2.51 -10.06 -5.79
CA ARG A 81 1.53 -9.98 -6.87
C ARG A 81 0.15 -9.69 -6.31
N GLY A 82 -0.65 -9.06 -7.13
CA GLY A 82 -2.02 -8.74 -6.76
C GLY A 82 -2.88 -8.55 -7.99
N THR A 83 -4.14 -8.30 -7.77
CA THR A 83 -5.12 -8.08 -8.82
C THR A 83 -5.94 -6.85 -8.49
N PHE A 84 -6.20 -6.04 -9.50
CA PHE A 84 -7.16 -4.95 -9.35
C PHE A 84 -8.55 -5.58 -9.48
N SER A 85 -9.18 -5.84 -8.34
CA SER A 85 -10.46 -6.55 -8.36
C SER A 85 -11.65 -5.61 -8.52
N GLN A 86 -11.44 -4.31 -8.33
CA GLN A 86 -12.46 -3.29 -8.55
C GLN A 86 -11.75 -1.99 -8.93
N LEU A 87 -12.34 -1.23 -9.85
CA LEU A 87 -11.71 -0.02 -10.32
C LEU A 87 -12.75 0.96 -10.85
N GLU A 88 -12.93 2.06 -10.15
CA GLU A 88 -13.76 3.18 -10.60
C GLU A 88 -12.83 4.38 -10.71
N PRO A 89 -12.47 4.80 -11.91
CA PRO A 89 -11.43 5.81 -12.11
C PRO A 89 -11.60 7.06 -11.24
N GLN A 90 -10.52 7.41 -10.57
CA GLN A 90 -10.43 8.59 -9.72
C GLN A 90 -11.35 8.58 -8.49
N ARG A 91 -11.98 7.43 -8.19
CA ARG A 91 -12.90 7.34 -7.08
C ARG A 91 -12.60 6.19 -6.14
N ARG A 92 -12.44 4.99 -6.67
CA ARG A 92 -12.33 3.80 -5.82
C ARG A 92 -11.57 2.70 -6.53
N LEU A 93 -10.78 2.00 -5.75
CA LEU A 93 -9.96 0.91 -6.27
C LEU A 93 -9.85 -0.17 -5.19
N THR A 94 -9.97 -1.43 -5.60
CA THR A 94 -9.71 -2.55 -4.71
C THR A 94 -8.54 -3.34 -5.25
N LEU A 95 -7.50 -3.47 -4.42
CA LEU A 95 -6.31 -4.21 -4.78
C LEU A 95 -6.22 -5.43 -3.86
N THR A 96 -6.20 -6.61 -4.44
CA THR A 96 -6.12 -7.85 -3.69
C THR A 96 -4.75 -8.46 -3.89
N HIS A 97 -3.99 -8.55 -2.81
CA HIS A 97 -2.65 -9.13 -2.83
C HIS A 97 -2.71 -10.60 -2.44
N VAL A 98 -1.83 -11.39 -3.02
CA VAL A 98 -1.67 -12.79 -2.65
C VAL A 98 -0.54 -12.88 -1.63
N ILE A 99 -0.86 -13.42 -0.46
CA ILE A 99 0.12 -13.61 0.61
C ILE A 99 0.52 -15.07 0.60
N ASP A 100 1.59 -15.39 -0.09
CA ASP A 100 2.03 -16.77 -0.27
C ASP A 100 3.50 -16.98 0.05
N PHE A 101 4.11 -16.00 0.72
CA PHE A 101 5.55 -16.03 0.99
C PHE A 101 5.88 -16.24 2.47
N LEU A 102 4.91 -16.52 3.30
CA LEU A 102 5.13 -16.67 4.74
C LEU A 102 5.33 -18.15 5.10
N PRO A 103 6.46 -18.50 5.73
CA PRO A 103 6.70 -19.88 6.12
C PRO A 103 5.66 -20.38 7.10
N GLY A 104 5.15 -21.60 6.86
CA GLY A 104 4.19 -22.21 7.76
C GLY A 104 2.78 -21.65 7.73
N VAL A 105 2.51 -20.71 6.80
CA VAL A 105 1.19 -20.11 6.66
C VAL A 105 0.66 -20.45 5.29
N GLU A 106 -0.58 -20.97 5.24
CA GLU A 106 -1.19 -21.26 3.95
C GLU A 106 -1.45 -19.97 3.19
N PRO A 107 -1.28 -19.99 1.87
CA PRO A 107 -1.54 -18.79 1.07
C PRO A 107 -2.95 -18.25 1.29
N TYR A 108 -3.07 -16.93 1.34
CA TYR A 108 -4.36 -16.27 1.46
C TYR A 108 -4.31 -14.92 0.75
N GLU A 109 -5.46 -14.28 0.62
CA GLU A 109 -5.54 -12.99 -0.03
C GLU A 109 -5.75 -11.90 1.00
N SER A 110 -5.10 -10.75 0.75
CA SER A 110 -5.25 -9.57 1.58
C SER A 110 -5.79 -8.46 0.69
N THR A 111 -6.89 -7.86 1.08
CA THR A 111 -7.59 -6.87 0.27
C THR A 111 -7.41 -5.47 0.83
N MET A 112 -7.19 -4.53 -0.08
CA MET A 112 -7.02 -3.13 0.25
C MET A 112 -7.99 -2.33 -0.61
N VAL A 113 -8.87 -1.55 0.02
CA VAL A 113 -9.84 -0.72 -0.70
C VAL A 113 -9.45 0.74 -0.49
N MET A 114 -9.21 1.45 -1.59
CA MET A 114 -8.84 2.86 -1.56
C MET A 114 -9.95 3.69 -2.18
N GLU A 115 -10.35 4.76 -1.49
CA GLU A 115 -11.37 5.69 -2.00
C GLU A 115 -10.84 7.11 -1.93
N LEU A 116 -11.21 7.92 -2.92
CA LEU A 116 -10.80 9.32 -3.00
C LEU A 116 -12.02 10.23 -2.91
N PHE A 117 -11.94 11.22 -2.03
CA PHE A 117 -13.01 12.19 -1.82
C PHE A 117 -12.46 13.61 -2.00
N PRO A 118 -12.68 14.22 -3.17
CA PRO A 118 -12.17 15.58 -3.39
C PRO A 118 -12.94 16.61 -2.56
N SER A 119 -12.24 17.61 -2.07
CA SER A 119 -12.83 18.67 -1.28
C SER A 119 -12.00 19.94 -1.49
N GLY A 120 -12.44 20.81 -2.39
CA GLY A 120 -11.70 22.02 -2.71
C GLY A 120 -10.33 21.72 -3.29
N ALA A 121 -9.29 22.25 -2.67
CA ALA A 121 -7.92 22.05 -3.13
C ALA A 121 -7.31 20.77 -2.56
N ASN A 122 -8.08 20.00 -1.79
CA ASN A 122 -7.58 18.80 -1.12
C ASN A 122 -8.32 17.55 -1.57
N VAL A 123 -7.71 16.40 -1.34
CA VAL A 123 -8.38 15.11 -1.55
C VAL A 123 -8.17 14.26 -0.31
N ARG A 124 -9.24 13.72 0.21
CA ARG A 124 -9.16 12.77 1.33
C ARG A 124 -9.05 11.37 0.74
N MET A 125 -8.00 10.67 1.11
CA MET A 125 -7.78 9.29 0.69
C MET A 125 -8.07 8.38 1.86
N VAL A 126 -8.98 7.44 1.66
CA VAL A 126 -9.39 6.48 2.69
C VAL A 126 -8.99 5.09 2.22
N VAL A 127 -8.28 4.36 3.06
CA VAL A 127 -7.84 3.01 2.72
C VAL A 127 -8.31 2.05 3.81
N GLN A 128 -9.00 1.00 3.39
CA GLN A 128 -9.38 -0.08 4.29
C GLN A 128 -8.45 -1.26 4.03
N LEU A 129 -7.87 -1.79 5.10
CA LEU A 129 -6.98 -2.94 5.01
C LEU A 129 -7.67 -4.13 5.65
N SER A 130 -7.80 -5.24 4.92
CA SER A 130 -8.36 -6.44 5.51
C SER A 130 -7.36 -7.02 6.53
N PRO A 131 -7.84 -7.71 7.56
CA PRO A 131 -6.93 -8.24 8.56
C PRO A 131 -6.03 -9.34 7.98
N MET A 132 -4.82 -9.43 8.53
CA MET A 132 -3.88 -10.47 8.19
C MET A 132 -4.25 -11.74 8.97
N HIS A 133 -3.41 -12.78 8.87
CA HIS A 133 -3.70 -14.08 9.46
C HIS A 133 -3.65 -14.09 11.00
N ASN A 134 -3.09 -13.05 11.61
CA ASN A 134 -3.15 -12.89 13.06
C ASN A 134 -3.06 -11.42 13.42
N PRO A 135 -3.45 -11.02 14.66
CA PRO A 135 -3.47 -9.61 15.04
C PRO A 135 -2.12 -8.91 14.98
N GLU A 136 -1.04 -9.64 15.27
CA GLU A 136 0.30 -9.04 15.21
C GLU A 136 0.66 -8.67 13.79
N MET A 137 0.39 -9.55 12.84
CA MET A 137 0.67 -9.27 11.43
C MET A 137 -0.21 -8.14 10.90
N SER A 138 -1.46 -8.06 11.36
CA SER A 138 -2.34 -6.95 10.99
C SER A 138 -1.77 -5.62 11.49
N ARG A 139 -1.24 -5.60 12.71
CA ARG A 139 -0.63 -4.40 13.27
C ARG A 139 0.61 -4.02 12.47
N MET A 140 1.44 -5.01 12.10
CA MET A 140 2.64 -4.75 11.32
C MET A 140 2.30 -4.21 9.93
N GLN A 141 1.24 -4.73 9.32
CA GLN A 141 0.78 -4.22 8.03
C GLN A 141 0.35 -2.76 8.15
N LEU A 142 -0.39 -2.44 9.21
CA LEU A 142 -0.83 -1.08 9.44
C LEU A 142 0.36 -0.14 9.65
N GLU A 143 1.35 -0.57 10.43
CA GLU A 143 2.54 0.23 10.66
C GLU A 143 3.32 0.45 9.36
N GLY A 144 3.46 -0.59 8.56
CA GLY A 144 4.15 -0.49 7.28
C GLY A 144 3.44 0.43 6.32
N PHE A 145 2.12 0.32 6.24
CA PHE A 145 1.35 1.19 5.36
C PHE A 145 1.39 2.64 5.84
N THR A 146 1.30 2.87 7.15
CA THR A 146 1.41 4.21 7.72
C THR A 146 2.79 4.81 7.44
N SER A 147 3.83 3.99 7.55
CA SER A 147 5.18 4.42 7.22
C SER A 147 5.29 4.87 5.75
N GLN A 148 4.71 4.09 4.85
CA GLN A 148 4.76 4.45 3.44
C GLN A 148 3.95 5.73 3.14
N LEU A 149 2.90 5.99 3.89
CA LEU A 149 2.15 7.24 3.73
C LEU A 149 2.99 8.47 4.06
N GLY A 150 4.01 8.31 4.90
CA GLY A 150 4.94 9.39 5.19
C GLY A 150 5.64 9.92 3.96
N LYS A 151 5.85 9.08 2.95
CA LYS A 151 6.44 9.52 1.69
C LYS A 151 5.53 10.48 0.94
N LEU A 152 4.21 10.26 1.04
CA LEU A 152 3.24 11.16 0.42
C LEU A 152 3.14 12.48 1.19
N GLU A 153 3.28 12.44 2.51
CA GLU A 153 3.27 13.66 3.30
C GLU A 153 4.45 14.56 2.94
N LYS A 154 5.60 13.96 2.67
CA LYS A 154 6.76 14.73 2.23
C LYS A 154 6.54 15.33 0.86
N ARG A 155 5.77 14.64 0.01
CA ARG A 155 5.56 15.06 -1.38
C ARG A 155 4.49 16.13 -1.51
N PHE A 156 3.37 16.01 -0.79
CA PHE A 156 2.22 16.89 -0.91
C PHE A 156 2.07 17.88 0.25
N GLY A 157 2.96 17.80 1.22
CA GLY A 157 2.82 18.55 2.44
C GLY A 157 1.87 17.85 3.40
N ALA A 158 2.08 18.10 4.69
CA ALA A 158 1.21 17.54 5.69
C ALA A 158 -0.17 18.07 5.41
N ALA A 159 -1.05 17.17 5.21
CA ALA A 159 -2.39 17.56 5.08
C ALA A 159 -2.76 18.25 6.31
N VAL A 160 -3.35 19.26 6.17
CA VAL A 160 -4.00 19.89 7.18
C VAL A 160 -4.95 18.92 7.75
N SER A 161 -4.57 18.39 8.78
CA SER A 161 -5.44 17.63 9.44
C SER A 161 -6.51 18.52 9.85
N ALA A 162 -7.34 18.39 9.36
CA ALA A 162 -8.29 18.89 9.78
C ALA A 162 -8.68 18.57 11.02
N SER A 163 -8.50 18.62 11.58
CA SER A 163 -8.92 18.29 12.41
C SER A 163 -9.83 18.57 12.79
N THR A 164 -10.18 18.55 12.71
CA THR A 164 -10.89 18.51 13.09
C THR A 164 -11.54 18.42 13.34
#